data_fa34ea19d2d1a40a6d7733e7bed34e40
#
_entry.id   fa34ea19d2d1a40a6d7733e7bed34e40
#
_cell.length_a   1.000
_cell.length_b   1.000
_cell.length_c   1.000
_cell.angle_alpha   90.00
_cell.angle_beta   90.00
_cell.angle_gamma   90.00
#
_symmetry.space_group_name_H-M   'P 1'
#
loop_
_entity.id
_entity.type
_entity.pdbx_description
1 polymer ?
#
loop_
_entity_poly.entity_id
_entity_poly.type
_entity_poly.pdbx_seq_one_letter_code
_entity_poly.pdbx_strand_id
1 'polypeptide(L)'
;MSSYYEKLLATGEVKCIDEEVPFEIPQGWEWCRLGEISTYAQTKRKINASNADTQLWGLDLEDIEKGGRLLNIKTVGERKAIGDKTVFNRGDILYSKLRPYLLKILIAPEGGICTPEIIPFTCYGNICKDYIVSFLKSPYVDDYINSATFGVKMPRVSTETMTSLLVPLPPLSEQFRIDTKAKELMPYIDEYGKAQDKLNKLNEEFPYTIRKSILQEAIQGKLVPQIAEEGTAQELLEQIKTEKQKLVKEGKLKKSALATSVIFRGDDNKYYTINKKEKICIDDEIPFDIPNTWEWCRLGTLFSHSTGKALNASNLKGQLMTYITTSNLYWDRFELDNLKQMRFTDEEIEKCTATFGDLLVCEGGDIGRAAIWNYQYDIRIQNHIHKLRAYKQLCTKFFFWLFYLYKATGRIGGKGIGIQGLSSKALDNILIPLPPLKEQQRIVAQIEKLFKQFG
;
A
#
# COMPACT_ATOMS: atom_id res chain seq x y z
N MET A 1 -38.24 -24.03 22.54
CA MET A 1 -37.40 -22.94 23.09
C MET A 1 -38.16 -22.42 24.30
N SER A 2 -37.49 -22.24 25.45
CA SER A 2 -38.11 -21.61 26.64
C SER A 2 -38.06 -20.11 26.40
N SER A 3 -39.18 -19.43 26.55
CA SER A 3 -39.24 -17.97 26.43
C SER A 3 -38.70 -17.31 27.70
N TYR A 4 -37.98 -16.19 27.54
CA TYR A 4 -37.43 -15.41 28.63
C TYR A 4 -38.39 -14.28 29.02
N TYR A 5 -38.60 -14.12 30.32
CA TYR A 5 -39.50 -13.09 30.88
C TYR A 5 -38.78 -12.28 31.95
N GLU A 6 -38.87 -10.96 31.86
CA GLU A 6 -38.43 -10.03 32.89
C GLU A 6 -39.62 -9.62 33.78
N LYS A 7 -39.45 -9.72 35.09
CA LYS A 7 -40.43 -9.26 36.04
C LYS A 7 -39.95 -8.03 36.78
N LEU A 8 -40.62 -6.91 36.60
CA LEU A 8 -40.34 -5.69 37.33
C LEU A 8 -40.86 -5.82 38.77
N LEU A 9 -39.94 -5.90 39.74
CA LEU A 9 -40.34 -6.14 41.15
C LEU A 9 -41.12 -4.99 41.75
N ALA A 10 -40.91 -3.75 41.31
CA ALA A 10 -41.58 -2.57 41.79
C ALA A 10 -43.06 -2.49 41.37
N THR A 11 -43.41 -2.97 40.18
CA THR A 11 -44.76 -2.89 39.60
C THR A 11 -45.45 -4.24 39.52
N GLY A 12 -44.69 -5.34 39.59
CA GLY A 12 -45.15 -6.70 39.34
C GLY A 12 -45.39 -7.04 37.87
N GLU A 13 -45.12 -6.12 36.97
CA GLU A 13 -45.25 -6.28 35.53
C GLU A 13 -44.31 -7.36 35.00
N VAL A 14 -44.78 -8.20 34.07
CA VAL A 14 -44.03 -9.25 33.41
C VAL A 14 -44.00 -8.96 31.92
N LYS A 15 -42.78 -8.85 31.37
CA LYS A 15 -42.50 -8.58 29.94
C LYS A 15 -41.77 -9.75 29.33
N CYS A 16 -42.17 -10.22 28.16
CA CYS A 16 -41.35 -11.14 27.35
C CYS A 16 -40.15 -10.36 26.76
N ILE A 17 -38.94 -10.90 26.89
CA ILE A 17 -37.70 -10.32 26.43
C ILE A 17 -36.98 -11.17 25.38
N ASP A 18 -37.68 -12.13 24.76
CA ASP A 18 -37.08 -13.05 23.76
C ASP A 18 -36.41 -12.30 22.62
N GLU A 19 -36.96 -11.16 22.18
CA GLU A 19 -36.37 -10.33 21.11
C GLU A 19 -35.14 -9.55 21.59
N GLU A 20 -34.95 -9.39 22.88
CA GLU A 20 -33.78 -8.68 23.46
C GLU A 20 -32.63 -9.64 23.79
N VAL A 21 -32.92 -10.95 23.94
CA VAL A 21 -31.93 -11.98 24.29
C VAL A 21 -31.13 -12.36 23.06
N PRO A 22 -29.80 -12.14 23.06
CA PRO A 22 -28.98 -12.31 21.84
C PRO A 22 -28.65 -13.76 21.52
N PHE A 23 -28.62 -14.63 22.53
CA PHE A 23 -28.26 -16.05 22.41
C PHE A 23 -28.77 -16.85 23.60
N GLU A 24 -28.84 -18.16 23.47
CA GLU A 24 -29.17 -19.06 24.57
C GLU A 24 -28.00 -19.18 25.55
N ILE A 25 -28.32 -19.22 26.86
CA ILE A 25 -27.34 -19.39 27.93
C ILE A 25 -27.44 -20.82 28.52
N PRO A 26 -26.32 -21.37 29.07
CA PRO A 26 -26.35 -22.67 29.73
C PRO A 26 -27.31 -22.74 30.91
N GLN A 27 -27.77 -23.95 31.23
CA GLN A 27 -28.57 -24.17 32.42
C GLN A 27 -27.79 -23.74 33.68
N GLY A 28 -28.45 -22.99 34.56
CA GLY A 28 -27.86 -22.44 35.77
C GLY A 28 -27.22 -21.04 35.58
N TRP A 29 -27.34 -20.48 34.38
CA TRP A 29 -27.02 -19.06 34.11
C TRP A 29 -28.34 -18.27 34.11
N GLU A 30 -28.23 -16.96 34.41
CA GLU A 30 -29.36 -16.05 34.38
C GLU A 30 -29.02 -14.79 33.59
N TRP A 31 -30.02 -14.23 32.89
CA TRP A 31 -29.88 -12.91 32.27
C TRP A 31 -30.24 -11.84 33.32
N CYS A 32 -29.35 -10.85 33.48
CA CYS A 32 -29.53 -9.72 34.36
C CYS A 32 -29.27 -8.41 33.64
N ARG A 33 -29.92 -7.31 34.01
CA ARG A 33 -29.59 -5.97 33.56
C ARG A 33 -28.33 -5.47 34.27
N LEU A 34 -27.37 -4.81 33.53
CA LEU A 34 -26.17 -4.24 34.14
C LEU A 34 -26.54 -3.26 35.28
N GLY A 35 -27.59 -2.48 35.12
CA GLY A 35 -28.09 -1.55 36.15
C GLY A 35 -28.59 -2.21 37.44
N GLU A 36 -29.00 -3.49 37.38
CA GLU A 36 -29.49 -4.24 38.56
C GLU A 36 -28.34 -4.91 39.32
N ILE A 37 -27.29 -5.32 38.62
CA ILE A 37 -26.18 -6.04 39.23
C ILE A 37 -24.98 -5.11 39.57
N SER A 38 -25.08 -3.81 39.26
CA SER A 38 -24.02 -2.84 39.50
C SER A 38 -24.51 -1.45 39.90
N THR A 39 -23.58 -0.64 40.39
CA THR A 39 -23.81 0.78 40.69
C THR A 39 -23.60 1.69 39.49
N TYR A 40 -23.70 1.20 38.26
CA TYR A 40 -23.43 1.99 37.06
C TYR A 40 -24.28 3.27 37.06
N ALA A 41 -23.59 4.42 36.94
CA ALA A 41 -24.16 5.78 36.96
C ALA A 41 -24.98 6.14 38.23
N GLN A 42 -24.98 5.32 39.27
CA GLN A 42 -25.66 5.63 40.54
C GLN A 42 -24.74 6.42 41.48
N THR A 43 -23.41 6.33 41.35
CA THR A 43 -22.42 7.05 42.16
C THR A 43 -22.29 8.48 41.67
N LYS A 44 -22.74 9.45 42.52
CA LYS A 44 -22.69 10.89 42.23
C LYS A 44 -21.59 11.61 43.03
N ARG A 45 -20.50 10.93 43.40
CA ARG A 45 -19.38 11.57 44.11
C ARG A 45 -18.59 12.45 43.16
N LYS A 46 -18.99 13.72 43.07
CA LYS A 46 -18.27 14.75 42.32
C LYS A 46 -17.41 15.57 43.25
N ILE A 47 -16.22 15.97 42.78
CA ILE A 47 -15.32 16.89 43.46
C ILE A 47 -14.77 17.86 42.44
N ASN A 48 -14.62 19.13 42.82
CA ASN A 48 -13.86 20.03 42.00
C ASN A 48 -12.37 19.74 42.17
N ALA A 49 -11.62 19.65 41.09
CA ALA A 49 -10.19 19.31 41.14
C ALA A 49 -9.36 20.26 42.03
N SER A 50 -9.80 21.52 42.16
CA SER A 50 -9.14 22.50 43.07
C SER A 50 -9.26 22.15 44.58
N ASN A 51 -10.23 21.33 44.93
CA ASN A 51 -10.51 20.88 46.30
C ASN A 51 -10.01 19.44 46.53
N ALA A 52 -9.42 18.80 45.53
CA ALA A 52 -8.87 17.47 45.68
C ALA A 52 -7.43 17.51 46.17
N ASP A 53 -7.04 16.46 46.93
CA ASP A 53 -5.64 16.29 47.32
C ASP A 53 -4.78 16.13 46.06
N THR A 54 -3.72 16.93 45.98
CA THR A 54 -2.80 16.96 44.85
C THR A 54 -2.03 15.65 44.64
N GLN A 55 -1.93 14.81 45.67
CA GLN A 55 -1.28 13.50 45.62
C GLN A 55 -2.21 12.38 45.12
N LEU A 56 -3.54 12.61 45.06
CA LEU A 56 -4.46 11.64 44.53
C LEU A 56 -4.18 11.34 43.04
N TRP A 57 -4.44 10.12 42.65
CA TRP A 57 -4.43 9.75 41.24
C TRP A 57 -5.48 10.50 40.43
N GLY A 58 -5.04 11.24 39.43
CA GLY A 58 -5.88 11.95 38.47
C GLY A 58 -5.91 11.24 37.13
N LEU A 59 -6.96 10.49 36.84
CA LEU A 59 -7.09 9.70 35.59
C LEU A 59 -7.80 10.48 34.49
N ASP A 60 -7.22 10.45 33.28
CA ASP A 60 -7.87 10.95 32.07
C ASP A 60 -7.88 9.89 30.96
N LEU A 61 -8.65 10.12 29.90
CA LEU A 61 -8.79 9.15 28.80
C LEU A 61 -7.48 8.88 28.07
N GLU A 62 -6.55 9.83 28.04
CA GLU A 62 -5.23 9.66 27.43
C GLU A 62 -4.33 8.65 28.14
N ASP A 63 -4.59 8.39 29.42
CA ASP A 63 -3.83 7.45 30.24
C ASP A 63 -4.25 5.99 30.02
N ILE A 64 -5.34 5.78 29.29
CA ILE A 64 -5.87 4.44 29.01
C ILE A 64 -5.72 4.16 27.51
N GLU A 65 -5.00 3.10 27.15
CA GLU A 65 -4.88 2.62 25.79
C GLU A 65 -6.18 1.96 25.28
N LYS A 66 -6.33 1.83 23.96
CA LYS A 66 -7.38 0.98 23.38
C LYS A 66 -7.29 -0.43 24.00
N GLY A 67 -8.44 -0.98 24.42
CA GLY A 67 -8.50 -2.28 25.11
C GLY A 67 -8.32 -2.18 26.63
N GLY A 68 -8.05 -0.98 27.20
CA GLY A 68 -8.11 -0.72 28.65
C GLY A 68 -6.80 -0.93 29.39
N ARG A 69 -5.65 -1.03 28.71
CA ARG A 69 -4.34 -1.03 29.38
C ARG A 69 -4.03 0.36 29.93
N LEU A 70 -3.62 0.44 31.19
CA LEU A 70 -3.19 1.67 31.81
C LEU A 70 -1.77 2.02 31.32
N LEU A 71 -1.59 3.24 30.77
CA LEU A 71 -0.31 3.72 30.24
C LEU A 71 0.50 4.48 31.30
N ASN A 72 -0.18 5.39 32.02
CA ASN A 72 0.46 6.27 32.98
C ASN A 72 -0.41 6.45 34.20
N ILE A 73 0.24 6.62 35.37
CA ILE A 73 -0.40 7.06 36.62
C ILE A 73 0.19 8.44 36.90
N LYS A 74 -0.67 9.47 36.88
CA LYS A 74 -0.30 10.85 37.21
C LYS A 74 -1.15 11.33 38.36
N THR A 75 -0.56 12.11 39.24
CA THR A 75 -1.30 12.76 40.33
C THR A 75 -2.11 13.94 39.83
N VAL A 76 -3.09 14.37 40.62
CA VAL A 76 -3.91 15.58 40.39
C VAL A 76 -3.00 16.82 40.20
N GLY A 77 -1.94 16.93 41.02
CA GLY A 77 -0.99 18.03 40.95
C GLY A 77 -0.16 18.00 39.70
N GLU A 78 0.42 16.86 39.32
CA GLU A 78 1.20 16.70 38.08
C GLU A 78 0.36 16.99 36.82
N ARG A 79 -0.92 16.60 36.84
CA ARG A 79 -1.84 16.84 35.75
C ARG A 79 -2.34 18.28 35.68
N LYS A 80 -2.21 19.05 36.75
CA LYS A 80 -2.84 20.38 36.90
C LYS A 80 -4.36 20.27 36.57
N ALA A 81 -5.00 19.27 37.17
CA ALA A 81 -6.39 18.95 36.90
C ALA A 81 -7.30 20.15 37.22
N ILE A 82 -8.28 20.43 36.36
CA ILE A 82 -9.24 21.53 36.52
C ILE A 82 -10.67 21.02 36.37
N GLY A 83 -11.62 21.78 36.94
CA GLY A 83 -13.04 21.52 36.80
C GLY A 83 -13.55 20.33 37.62
N ASP A 84 -14.79 19.93 37.36
CA ASP A 84 -15.45 18.85 38.07
C ASP A 84 -14.90 17.48 37.64
N LYS A 85 -14.67 16.63 38.61
CA LYS A 85 -14.17 15.26 38.46
C LYS A 85 -15.09 14.28 39.19
N THR A 86 -15.02 13.02 38.83
CA THR A 86 -15.75 11.93 39.50
C THR A 86 -14.78 11.14 40.37
N VAL A 87 -15.15 10.92 41.62
CA VAL A 87 -14.32 10.14 42.57
C VAL A 87 -14.55 8.64 42.33
N PHE A 88 -13.48 7.86 42.37
CA PHE A 88 -13.52 6.39 42.29
C PHE A 88 -12.64 5.77 43.39
N ASN A 89 -12.99 4.53 43.74
CA ASN A 89 -12.22 3.77 44.72
C ASN A 89 -11.40 2.67 44.07
N ARG A 90 -10.40 2.17 44.78
CA ARG A 90 -9.69 0.96 44.40
C ARG A 90 -10.70 -0.19 44.15
N GLY A 91 -10.53 -0.89 43.04
CA GLY A 91 -11.37 -2.00 42.64
C GLY A 91 -12.70 -1.61 41.96
N ASP A 92 -12.94 -0.33 41.71
CA ASP A 92 -14.04 0.09 40.84
C ASP A 92 -13.73 -0.25 39.38
N ILE A 93 -14.75 -0.60 38.61
CA ILE A 93 -14.66 -0.70 37.16
C ILE A 93 -14.77 0.72 36.60
N LEU A 94 -13.81 1.11 35.80
CA LEU A 94 -13.73 2.40 35.12
C LEU A 94 -14.09 2.22 33.65
N TYR A 95 -15.25 2.75 33.25
CA TYR A 95 -15.77 2.61 31.90
C TYR A 95 -15.79 3.95 31.17
N SER A 96 -15.16 4.04 30.00
CA SER A 96 -15.25 5.23 29.15
C SER A 96 -16.54 5.24 28.34
N LYS A 97 -17.43 6.18 28.62
CA LYS A 97 -18.63 6.39 27.81
C LYS A 97 -18.34 7.10 26.48
N LEU A 98 -17.20 7.78 26.36
CA LEU A 98 -16.76 8.48 25.15
C LEU A 98 -15.98 7.54 24.26
N ARG A 99 -16.36 7.45 22.98
CA ARG A 99 -15.76 6.56 21.98
C ARG A 99 -15.68 5.11 22.50
N PRO A 100 -16.82 4.48 22.83
CA PRO A 100 -16.86 3.19 23.51
C PRO A 100 -16.16 2.08 22.70
N TYR A 101 -16.12 2.17 21.39
CA TYR A 101 -15.38 1.27 20.49
C TYR A 101 -13.85 1.20 20.77
N LEU A 102 -13.32 2.12 21.58
CA LEU A 102 -11.93 2.04 22.04
C LEU A 102 -11.76 1.08 23.21
N LEU A 103 -12.86 0.56 23.78
CA LEU A 103 -12.87 -0.41 24.88
C LEU A 103 -11.96 -0.02 26.05
N LYS A 104 -11.95 1.28 26.41
CA LYS A 104 -11.16 1.82 27.53
C LYS A 104 -11.87 1.47 28.84
N ILE A 105 -11.71 0.23 29.27
CA ILE A 105 -12.36 -0.37 30.43
C ILE A 105 -11.28 -1.06 31.26
N LEU A 106 -11.19 -0.75 32.56
CA LEU A 106 -10.24 -1.37 33.49
C LEU A 106 -10.78 -1.40 34.90
N ILE A 107 -10.17 -2.20 35.77
CA ILE A 107 -10.40 -2.18 37.23
C ILE A 107 -9.36 -1.25 37.82
N ALA A 108 -9.80 -0.30 38.65
CA ALA A 108 -8.93 0.69 39.29
C ALA A 108 -7.95 0.02 40.28
N PRO A 109 -6.63 0.11 40.06
CA PRO A 109 -5.62 -0.44 40.97
C PRO A 109 -5.57 0.34 42.30
N GLU A 110 -5.95 1.63 42.28
CA GLU A 110 -5.96 2.57 43.40
C GLU A 110 -7.20 3.45 43.34
N GLY A 111 -7.48 4.21 44.41
CA GLY A 111 -8.50 5.25 44.41
C GLY A 111 -8.01 6.54 43.78
N GLY A 112 -8.93 7.35 43.28
CA GLY A 112 -8.58 8.62 42.64
C GLY A 112 -9.78 9.41 42.13
N ILE A 113 -9.51 10.34 41.25
CA ILE A 113 -10.52 11.13 40.53
C ILE A 113 -10.32 11.01 39.02
N CYS A 114 -11.39 11.03 38.25
CA CYS A 114 -11.35 10.91 36.81
C CYS A 114 -12.19 11.98 36.10
N THR A 115 -11.97 12.12 34.80
CA THR A 115 -12.82 12.94 33.93
C THR A 115 -14.28 12.45 33.96
N PRO A 116 -15.28 13.33 33.81
CA PRO A 116 -16.71 12.95 33.74
C PRO A 116 -17.08 12.02 32.56
N GLU A 117 -16.17 11.83 31.62
CA GLU A 117 -16.35 10.87 30.52
C GLU A 117 -16.04 9.42 30.91
N ILE A 118 -15.44 9.20 32.09
CA ILE A 118 -15.23 7.89 32.69
C ILE A 118 -16.30 7.69 33.78
N ILE A 119 -17.02 6.59 33.71
CA ILE A 119 -18.04 6.20 34.68
C ILE A 119 -17.45 5.13 35.60
N PRO A 120 -17.13 5.46 36.86
CA PRO A 120 -16.73 4.49 37.86
C PRO A 120 -17.99 3.76 38.37
N PHE A 121 -17.89 2.45 38.53
CA PHE A 121 -18.96 1.66 39.16
C PHE A 121 -18.40 0.38 39.80
N THR A 122 -19.14 -0.23 40.66
CA THR A 122 -18.85 -1.54 41.24
C THR A 122 -20.02 -2.47 41.06
N CYS A 123 -19.79 -3.80 41.18
CA CYS A 123 -20.86 -4.78 41.15
C CYS A 123 -21.37 -5.05 42.58
N TYR A 124 -22.67 -5.39 42.70
CA TYR A 124 -23.23 -5.83 43.95
C TYR A 124 -22.81 -7.26 44.29
N GLY A 125 -22.81 -7.59 45.56
CA GLY A 125 -22.42 -8.90 46.04
C GLY A 125 -21.00 -9.29 45.69
N ASN A 126 -20.78 -10.57 45.37
CA ASN A 126 -19.48 -11.14 45.09
C ASN A 126 -19.26 -11.35 43.58
N ILE A 127 -19.98 -10.66 42.72
CA ILE A 127 -19.81 -10.78 41.28
C ILE A 127 -18.37 -10.51 40.89
N CYS A 128 -17.79 -11.40 40.09
CA CYS A 128 -16.39 -11.27 39.57
C CYS A 128 -16.28 -10.07 38.62
N LYS A 129 -15.59 -9.03 39.06
CA LYS A 129 -15.43 -7.79 38.28
C LYS A 129 -14.63 -8.01 37.00
N ASP A 130 -13.64 -8.90 37.05
CA ASP A 130 -12.84 -9.26 35.84
C ASP A 130 -13.69 -9.93 34.76
N TYR A 131 -14.68 -10.80 35.20
CA TYR A 131 -15.65 -11.37 34.28
C TYR A 131 -16.51 -10.28 33.63
N ILE A 132 -17.01 -9.30 34.41
CA ILE A 132 -17.82 -8.19 33.90
C ILE A 132 -16.98 -7.33 32.94
N VAL A 133 -15.71 -7.05 33.25
CA VAL A 133 -14.81 -6.30 32.34
C VAL A 133 -14.58 -7.08 31.04
N SER A 134 -14.35 -8.39 31.11
CA SER A 134 -14.20 -9.26 29.93
C SER A 134 -15.48 -9.30 29.09
N PHE A 135 -16.65 -9.39 29.73
CA PHE A 135 -17.94 -9.33 29.05
C PHE A 135 -18.15 -7.97 28.37
N LEU A 136 -17.88 -6.84 29.04
CA LEU A 136 -18.02 -5.50 28.49
C LEU A 136 -17.06 -5.22 27.31
N LYS A 137 -15.99 -6.00 27.18
CA LYS A 137 -15.05 -5.96 26.04
C LYS A 137 -15.39 -6.95 24.92
N SER A 138 -16.46 -7.73 25.09
CA SER A 138 -16.85 -8.72 24.08
C SER A 138 -17.38 -8.07 22.81
N PRO A 139 -17.24 -8.74 21.64
CA PRO A 139 -17.79 -8.26 20.38
C PRO A 139 -19.31 -8.01 20.46
N TYR A 140 -20.05 -8.85 21.18
CA TYR A 140 -21.49 -8.66 21.40
C TYR A 140 -21.80 -7.29 22.01
N VAL A 141 -21.08 -6.91 23.09
CA VAL A 141 -21.30 -5.63 23.76
C VAL A 141 -20.84 -4.46 22.91
N ASP A 142 -19.73 -4.62 22.17
CA ASP A 142 -19.23 -3.60 21.26
C ASP A 142 -20.25 -3.31 20.14
N ASP A 143 -20.81 -4.35 19.50
CA ASP A 143 -21.83 -4.22 18.46
C ASP A 143 -23.14 -3.59 19.03
N TYR A 144 -23.58 -4.05 20.19
CA TYR A 144 -24.77 -3.50 20.86
C TYR A 144 -24.61 -2.01 21.16
N ILE A 145 -23.49 -1.61 21.74
CA ILE A 145 -23.21 -0.21 22.10
C ILE A 145 -23.05 0.65 20.85
N ASN A 146 -22.32 0.17 19.84
CA ASN A 146 -22.08 0.94 18.61
C ASN A 146 -23.39 1.19 17.84
N SER A 147 -24.34 0.26 17.87
CA SER A 147 -25.67 0.44 17.27
C SER A 147 -26.52 1.51 17.96
N ALA A 148 -26.27 1.76 19.26
CA ALA A 148 -27.04 2.68 20.12
C ALA A 148 -26.31 3.99 20.45
N THR A 149 -25.11 4.26 19.86
CA THR A 149 -24.34 5.49 20.15
C THR A 149 -24.81 6.70 19.37
N PHE A 150 -24.64 7.88 19.98
CA PHE A 150 -24.98 9.18 19.39
C PHE A 150 -23.72 9.99 19.07
N GLY A 151 -23.72 10.69 17.94
CA GLY A 151 -22.69 11.65 17.54
C GLY A 151 -21.64 11.09 16.57
N VAL A 152 -21.41 11.83 15.45
CA VAL A 152 -20.52 11.37 14.34
C VAL A 152 -19.04 11.46 14.71
N LYS A 153 -18.60 12.56 15.36
CA LYS A 153 -17.15 12.76 15.66
C LYS A 153 -16.72 12.22 17.02
N MET A 154 -17.62 12.23 18.00
CA MET A 154 -17.36 11.86 19.39
C MET A 154 -18.54 11.06 19.95
N PRO A 155 -18.76 9.82 19.48
CA PRO A 155 -19.89 9.00 19.91
C PRO A 155 -19.80 8.73 21.40
N ARG A 156 -20.99 8.78 22.07
CA ARG A 156 -21.17 8.47 23.49
C ARG A 156 -22.28 7.46 23.65
N VAL A 157 -22.09 6.55 24.59
CA VAL A 157 -23.15 5.66 25.02
C VAL A 157 -23.98 6.33 26.13
N SER A 158 -25.29 6.18 26.06
CA SER A 158 -26.22 6.71 27.11
C SER A 158 -26.16 5.86 28.37
N THR A 159 -26.56 6.47 29.51
CA THR A 159 -26.70 5.74 30.75
C THR A 159 -27.79 4.66 30.63
N GLU A 160 -28.91 4.97 29.98
CA GLU A 160 -30.01 4.07 29.75
C GLU A 160 -29.57 2.83 28.94
N THR A 161 -28.85 3.01 27.83
CA THR A 161 -28.32 1.91 27.06
C THR A 161 -27.46 0.97 27.91
N MET A 162 -26.59 1.52 28.74
CA MET A 162 -25.71 0.70 29.59
C MET A 162 -26.46 0.00 30.74
N THR A 163 -27.39 0.69 31.39
CA THR A 163 -28.17 0.07 32.49
C THR A 163 -29.12 -1.01 32.00
N SER A 164 -29.62 -0.90 30.77
CA SER A 164 -30.49 -1.88 30.11
C SER A 164 -29.73 -3.04 29.47
N LEU A 165 -28.39 -2.98 29.39
CA LEU A 165 -27.59 -4.05 28.79
C LEU A 165 -27.82 -5.38 29.51
N LEU A 166 -28.20 -6.41 28.75
CA LEU A 166 -28.33 -7.77 29.25
C LEU A 166 -26.98 -8.42 29.46
N VAL A 167 -26.72 -8.88 30.66
CA VAL A 167 -25.49 -9.55 31.09
C VAL A 167 -25.80 -11.01 31.41
N PRO A 168 -25.15 -11.98 30.73
CA PRO A 168 -25.30 -13.38 31.10
C PRO A 168 -24.47 -13.64 32.36
N LEU A 169 -25.14 -14.04 33.44
CA LEU A 169 -24.50 -14.19 34.74
C LEU A 169 -24.40 -15.69 35.13
N PRO A 170 -23.18 -16.29 35.04
CA PRO A 170 -22.88 -17.62 35.51
C PRO A 170 -22.87 -17.71 37.03
N PRO A 171 -22.94 -18.91 37.63
CA PRO A 171 -22.54 -19.13 39.01
C PRO A 171 -21.15 -18.58 39.33
N LEU A 172 -20.91 -18.06 40.52
CA LEU A 172 -19.67 -17.34 40.88
C LEU A 172 -18.39 -18.11 40.57
N SER A 173 -18.36 -19.41 40.89
CA SER A 173 -17.23 -20.28 40.62
C SER A 173 -16.91 -20.41 39.12
N GLU A 174 -17.96 -20.30 38.30
CA GLU A 174 -17.82 -20.35 36.84
C GLU A 174 -17.35 -19.00 36.26
N GLN A 175 -17.79 -17.88 36.83
CA GLN A 175 -17.26 -16.56 36.48
C GLN A 175 -15.71 -16.51 36.61
N PHE A 176 -15.16 -17.03 37.71
CA PHE A 176 -13.73 -17.10 37.93
C PHE A 176 -13.02 -18.06 36.97
N ARG A 177 -13.64 -19.22 36.66
CA ARG A 177 -13.07 -20.15 35.67
C ARG A 177 -13.02 -19.55 34.28
N ILE A 178 -14.06 -18.84 33.88
CA ILE A 178 -14.13 -18.14 32.57
C ILE A 178 -13.05 -17.07 32.51
N ASP A 179 -12.95 -16.22 33.52
CA ASP A 179 -11.93 -15.17 33.57
C ASP A 179 -10.51 -15.74 33.53
N THR A 180 -10.24 -16.76 34.35
CA THR A 180 -8.94 -17.43 34.36
C THR A 180 -8.58 -18.00 32.99
N LYS A 181 -9.55 -18.67 32.33
CA LYS A 181 -9.31 -19.25 31.01
C LYS A 181 -9.14 -18.20 29.93
N ALA A 182 -9.90 -17.09 30.00
CA ALA A 182 -9.73 -15.96 29.08
C ALA A 182 -8.33 -15.34 29.22
N LYS A 183 -7.86 -15.08 30.44
CA LYS A 183 -6.51 -14.55 30.70
C LYS A 183 -5.39 -15.50 30.24
N GLU A 184 -5.61 -16.81 30.35
CA GLU A 184 -4.67 -17.82 29.83
C GLU A 184 -4.57 -17.81 28.31
N LEU A 185 -5.71 -17.61 27.62
CA LEU A 185 -5.78 -17.68 26.15
C LEU A 185 -5.37 -16.38 25.43
N MET A 186 -5.59 -15.22 26.07
CA MET A 186 -5.31 -13.92 25.43
C MET A 186 -3.90 -13.77 24.86
N PRO A 187 -2.81 -14.18 25.55
CA PRO A 187 -1.47 -14.10 24.98
C PRO A 187 -1.30 -14.89 23.68
N TYR A 188 -1.94 -16.07 23.58
CA TYR A 188 -1.91 -16.87 22.35
C TYR A 188 -2.69 -16.25 21.21
N ILE A 189 -3.83 -15.59 21.53
CA ILE A 189 -4.62 -14.84 20.54
C ILE A 189 -3.82 -13.64 20.01
N ASP A 190 -3.12 -12.93 20.89
CA ASP A 190 -2.26 -11.78 20.50
C ASP A 190 -1.07 -12.25 19.63
N GLU A 191 -0.47 -13.37 19.97
CA GLU A 191 0.62 -13.96 19.16
C GLU A 191 0.12 -14.42 17.79
N TYR A 192 -1.03 -15.10 17.75
CA TYR A 192 -1.68 -15.49 16.51
C TYR A 192 -2.02 -14.27 15.63
N GLY A 193 -2.59 -13.21 16.20
CA GLY A 193 -2.90 -11.98 15.50
C GLY A 193 -1.65 -11.38 14.85
N LYS A 194 -0.55 -11.25 15.59
CA LYS A 194 0.74 -10.75 15.07
C LYS A 194 1.30 -11.63 13.95
N ALA A 195 1.17 -12.94 14.08
CA ALA A 195 1.63 -13.88 13.05
C ALA A 195 0.77 -13.77 11.78
N GLN A 196 -0.55 -13.63 11.94
CA GLN A 196 -1.48 -13.45 10.83
C GLN A 196 -1.25 -12.14 10.09
N ASP A 197 -1.06 -11.03 10.80
CA ASP A 197 -0.74 -9.72 10.20
C ASP A 197 0.56 -9.78 9.39
N LYS A 198 1.59 -10.44 9.93
CA LYS A 198 2.85 -10.65 9.23
C LYS A 198 2.67 -11.50 7.96
N LEU A 199 1.86 -12.55 8.03
CA LEU A 199 1.56 -13.40 6.88
C LEU A 199 0.79 -12.62 5.80
N ASN A 200 -0.22 -11.84 6.20
CA ASN A 200 -0.99 -11.00 5.27
C ASN A 200 -0.08 -10.02 4.54
N LYS A 201 0.79 -9.33 5.27
CA LYS A 201 1.78 -8.41 4.68
C LYS A 201 2.71 -9.12 3.70
N LEU A 202 3.21 -10.29 4.05
CA LEU A 202 4.04 -11.09 3.16
C LEU A 202 3.29 -11.47 1.88
N ASN A 203 2.04 -11.90 1.99
CA ASN A 203 1.22 -12.27 0.84
C ASN A 203 0.94 -11.08 -0.09
N GLU A 204 0.75 -9.88 0.46
CA GLU A 204 0.57 -8.64 -0.32
C GLU A 204 1.87 -8.22 -1.06
N GLU A 205 3.01 -8.31 -0.40
CA GLU A 205 4.30 -7.87 -0.94
C GLU A 205 4.96 -8.93 -1.87
N PHE A 206 4.67 -10.20 -1.69
CA PHE A 206 5.32 -11.32 -2.37
C PHE A 206 5.21 -11.24 -3.90
N PRO A 207 4.02 -11.01 -4.52
CA PRO A 207 3.91 -10.96 -5.98
C PRO A 207 4.77 -9.85 -6.61
N TYR A 208 4.85 -8.70 -5.95
CA TYR A 208 5.70 -7.60 -6.41
C TYR A 208 7.19 -7.93 -6.27
N THR A 209 7.57 -8.48 -5.13
CA THR A 209 8.96 -8.82 -4.81
C THR A 209 9.49 -9.91 -5.74
N ILE A 210 8.73 -10.97 -5.97
CA ILE A 210 9.12 -12.07 -6.87
C ILE A 210 9.24 -11.59 -8.33
N ARG A 211 8.29 -10.77 -8.80
CA ARG A 211 8.38 -10.18 -10.14
C ARG A 211 9.63 -9.33 -10.32
N LYS A 212 9.96 -8.51 -9.34
CA LYS A 212 11.18 -7.70 -9.35
C LYS A 212 12.44 -8.58 -9.37
N SER A 213 12.50 -9.64 -8.58
CA SER A 213 13.63 -10.58 -8.57
C SER A 213 13.79 -11.30 -9.90
N ILE A 214 12.70 -11.80 -10.49
CA ILE A 214 12.72 -12.44 -11.82
C ILE A 214 13.30 -11.49 -12.88
N LEU A 215 12.84 -10.23 -12.87
CA LEU A 215 13.34 -9.23 -13.81
C LEU A 215 14.82 -8.87 -13.57
N GLN A 216 15.28 -8.85 -12.31
CA GLN A 216 16.69 -8.65 -12.00
C GLN A 216 17.58 -9.79 -12.54
N GLU A 217 17.18 -11.05 -12.32
CA GLU A 217 17.88 -12.21 -12.89
C GLU A 217 17.86 -12.18 -14.42
N ALA A 218 16.75 -11.74 -15.02
CA ALA A 218 16.60 -11.61 -16.47
C ALA A 218 17.61 -10.64 -17.08
N ILE A 219 17.75 -9.43 -16.52
CA ILE A 219 18.65 -8.41 -17.09
C ILE A 219 20.13 -8.65 -16.76
N GLN A 220 20.42 -9.54 -15.81
CA GLN A 220 21.77 -9.97 -15.49
C GLN A 220 22.21 -11.22 -16.27
N GLY A 221 21.35 -11.74 -17.16
CA GLY A 221 21.63 -12.93 -17.95
C GLY A 221 21.64 -14.25 -17.16
N LYS A 222 20.99 -14.27 -15.99
CA LYS A 222 20.93 -15.44 -15.09
C LYS A 222 19.62 -16.24 -15.21
N LEU A 223 18.59 -15.67 -15.85
CA LEU A 223 17.25 -16.28 -15.93
C LEU A 223 17.19 -17.48 -16.90
N VAL A 224 18.00 -17.46 -17.92
CA VAL A 224 18.10 -18.53 -18.93
C VAL A 224 19.57 -18.90 -19.19
N PRO A 225 19.86 -20.15 -19.58
CA PRO A 225 21.24 -20.54 -19.88
C PRO A 225 21.77 -19.79 -21.10
N GLN A 226 23.08 -19.55 -21.16
CA GLN A 226 23.76 -18.99 -22.32
C GLN A 226 23.91 -20.09 -23.38
N ILE A 227 23.59 -19.78 -24.65
CA ILE A 227 23.66 -20.69 -25.79
C ILE A 227 24.58 -20.09 -26.87
N ALA A 228 25.71 -20.73 -27.07
CA ALA A 228 26.75 -20.19 -27.97
C ALA A 228 26.27 -20.04 -29.43
N GLU A 229 25.42 -20.94 -29.90
CA GLU A 229 24.87 -20.96 -31.25
C GLU A 229 23.86 -19.80 -31.54
N GLU A 230 23.47 -19.06 -30.51
CA GLU A 230 22.60 -17.88 -30.67
C GLU A 230 23.36 -16.62 -31.10
N GLY A 231 24.67 -16.68 -31.19
CA GLY A 231 25.55 -15.56 -31.55
C GLY A 231 25.83 -14.64 -30.37
N THR A 232 26.30 -13.44 -30.67
CA THR A 232 26.70 -12.43 -29.68
C THR A 232 25.95 -11.11 -29.85
N ALA A 233 25.89 -10.32 -28.79
CA ALA A 233 25.37 -8.96 -28.86
C ALA A 233 26.27 -8.05 -29.77
N GLN A 234 27.56 -8.31 -29.84
CA GLN A 234 28.47 -7.60 -30.72
C GLN A 234 28.07 -7.75 -32.19
N GLU A 235 27.73 -8.97 -32.63
CA GLU A 235 27.24 -9.21 -33.99
C GLU A 235 25.93 -8.45 -34.26
N LEU A 236 25.03 -8.41 -33.29
CA LEU A 236 23.77 -7.64 -33.38
C LEU A 236 24.04 -6.12 -33.50
N LEU A 237 24.99 -5.58 -32.73
CA LEU A 237 25.39 -4.17 -32.82
C LEU A 237 26.02 -3.81 -34.17
N GLU A 238 26.86 -4.68 -34.77
CA GLU A 238 27.40 -4.47 -36.11
C GLU A 238 26.32 -4.52 -37.21
N GLN A 239 25.32 -5.38 -37.07
CA GLN A 239 24.17 -5.39 -38.00
C GLN A 239 23.37 -4.08 -37.88
N ILE A 240 23.12 -3.57 -36.65
CA ILE A 240 22.44 -2.29 -36.43
C ILE A 240 23.24 -1.13 -37.04
N LYS A 241 24.55 -1.12 -36.86
CA LYS A 241 25.44 -0.12 -37.44
C LYS A 241 25.40 -0.12 -38.98
N THR A 242 25.39 -1.30 -39.59
CA THR A 242 25.25 -1.48 -41.05
C THR A 242 23.91 -0.93 -41.56
N GLU A 243 22.80 -1.22 -40.84
CA GLU A 243 21.50 -0.70 -41.22
C GLU A 243 21.44 0.82 -41.10
N LYS A 244 21.99 1.40 -40.00
CA LYS A 244 22.09 2.87 -39.83
C LYS A 244 22.88 3.50 -40.97
N GLN A 245 23.99 2.89 -41.40
CA GLN A 245 24.79 3.39 -42.54
C GLN A 245 23.98 3.38 -43.85
N LYS A 246 23.18 2.33 -44.07
CA LYS A 246 22.27 2.23 -45.22
C LYS A 246 21.23 3.36 -45.19
N LEU A 247 20.55 3.56 -44.06
CA LEU A 247 19.55 4.63 -43.88
C LEU A 247 20.17 6.04 -44.10
N VAL A 248 21.41 6.25 -43.69
CA VAL A 248 22.09 7.51 -43.96
C VAL A 248 22.37 7.70 -45.45
N LYS A 249 22.80 6.64 -46.18
CA LYS A 249 23.01 6.70 -47.65
C LYS A 249 21.70 6.96 -48.39
N GLU A 250 20.59 6.43 -47.90
CA GLU A 250 19.23 6.65 -48.46
C GLU A 250 18.65 8.03 -48.08
N GLY A 251 19.34 8.84 -47.28
CA GLY A 251 18.87 10.16 -46.85
C GLY A 251 17.78 10.10 -45.74
N LYS A 252 17.44 8.91 -45.26
CA LYS A 252 16.41 8.70 -44.22
C LYS A 252 16.93 8.95 -42.81
N LEU A 253 18.24 8.99 -42.62
CA LEU A 253 18.85 9.19 -41.32
C LEU A 253 20.00 10.23 -41.43
N LYS A 254 20.11 11.12 -40.44
CA LYS A 254 21.20 12.13 -40.43
C LYS A 254 22.53 11.48 -40.10
N LYS A 255 23.62 11.96 -40.69
CA LYS A 255 25.01 11.47 -40.42
C LYS A 255 25.35 11.49 -38.92
N SER A 256 24.81 12.44 -38.16
CA SER A 256 25.03 12.55 -36.73
C SER A 256 24.52 11.32 -35.94
N ALA A 257 23.56 10.57 -36.47
CA ALA A 257 23.05 9.34 -35.85
C ALA A 257 24.03 8.16 -35.92
N LEU A 258 25.10 8.27 -36.72
CA LEU A 258 26.22 7.30 -36.76
C LEU A 258 27.24 7.56 -35.64
N ALA A 259 27.24 8.73 -35.03
CA ALA A 259 28.13 9.09 -33.93
C ALA A 259 27.63 8.49 -32.61
N THR A 260 27.49 7.17 -32.58
CA THR A 260 27.14 6.45 -31.35
C THR A 260 28.41 6.12 -30.56
N SER A 261 28.34 6.29 -29.24
CA SER A 261 29.42 5.86 -28.35
C SER A 261 29.52 4.33 -28.37
N VAL A 262 30.72 3.80 -28.52
CA VAL A 262 31.00 2.37 -28.36
C VAL A 262 31.44 2.16 -26.91
N ILE A 263 30.78 1.23 -26.21
CA ILE A 263 31.18 0.79 -24.87
C ILE A 263 32.01 -0.49 -25.05
N PHE A 264 33.13 -0.60 -24.36
CA PHE A 264 33.99 -1.77 -24.42
C PHE A 264 34.70 -1.99 -23.08
N ARG A 265 35.13 -3.23 -22.84
CA ARG A 265 35.91 -3.59 -21.66
C ARG A 265 37.39 -3.44 -21.95
N GLY A 266 38.13 -2.74 -21.10
CA GLY A 266 39.58 -2.59 -21.19
C GLY A 266 40.33 -3.78 -20.60
N ASP A 267 41.67 -3.80 -20.81
CA ASP A 267 42.56 -4.85 -20.27
C ASP A 267 42.58 -4.88 -18.73
N ASP A 268 42.19 -3.80 -18.09
CA ASP A 268 42.05 -3.64 -16.65
C ASP A 268 40.67 -4.09 -16.14
N ASN A 269 39.87 -4.74 -16.99
CA ASN A 269 38.50 -5.20 -16.72
C ASN A 269 37.48 -4.09 -16.46
N LYS A 270 37.81 -2.82 -16.68
CA LYS A 270 36.87 -1.69 -16.52
C LYS A 270 36.16 -1.37 -17.83
N TYR A 271 34.99 -0.77 -17.73
CA TYR A 271 34.22 -0.34 -18.89
C TYR A 271 34.59 1.09 -19.33
N TYR A 272 34.72 1.28 -20.59
CA TYR A 272 35.09 2.53 -21.24
C TYR A 272 34.18 2.87 -22.40
N THR A 273 34.01 4.16 -22.64
CA THR A 273 33.37 4.66 -23.87
C THR A 273 34.33 5.58 -24.63
N ILE A 274 34.19 5.64 -25.93
CA ILE A 274 34.93 6.58 -26.77
C ILE A 274 34.00 7.72 -27.14
N ASN A 275 34.35 8.94 -26.74
CA ASN A 275 33.68 10.17 -27.15
C ASN A 275 34.66 11.11 -27.82
N LYS A 276 34.42 11.46 -29.09
CA LYS A 276 35.28 12.39 -29.88
C LYS A 276 36.79 12.09 -29.81
N LYS A 277 37.18 10.81 -29.75
CA LYS A 277 38.58 10.31 -29.62
C LYS A 277 39.13 10.23 -28.19
N GLU A 278 38.37 10.63 -27.16
CA GLU A 278 38.79 10.45 -25.78
C GLU A 278 38.23 9.15 -25.22
N LYS A 279 39.06 8.36 -24.53
CA LYS A 279 38.68 7.16 -23.80
C LYS A 279 38.22 7.63 -22.39
N ILE A 280 36.94 7.46 -22.09
CA ILE A 280 36.34 7.84 -20.80
C ILE A 280 35.94 6.56 -20.05
N CYS A 281 36.40 6.42 -18.81
CA CYS A 281 35.96 5.33 -17.91
C CYS A 281 34.51 5.58 -17.49
N ILE A 282 33.67 4.56 -17.64
CA ILE A 282 32.27 4.57 -17.24
C ILE A 282 31.93 3.42 -16.27
N ASP A 283 32.94 2.86 -15.63
CA ASP A 283 32.81 1.71 -14.74
C ASP A 283 31.84 1.99 -13.60
N ASP A 284 31.85 3.21 -13.08
CA ASP A 284 30.90 3.66 -12.03
C ASP A 284 29.44 3.76 -12.51
N GLU A 285 29.19 3.82 -13.83
CA GLU A 285 27.85 3.80 -14.41
C GLU A 285 27.31 2.38 -14.59
N ILE A 286 28.19 1.35 -14.63
CA ILE A 286 27.82 -0.04 -14.87
C ILE A 286 27.23 -0.64 -13.60
N PRO A 287 25.96 -1.05 -13.64
CA PRO A 287 25.26 -1.42 -12.41
C PRO A 287 25.51 -2.86 -11.94
N PHE A 288 25.95 -3.75 -12.82
CA PHE A 288 26.18 -5.18 -12.55
C PHE A 288 26.98 -5.82 -13.70
N ASP A 289 27.52 -7.00 -13.44
CA ASP A 289 28.18 -7.81 -14.48
C ASP A 289 27.15 -8.49 -15.38
N ILE A 290 27.54 -8.65 -16.67
CA ILE A 290 26.73 -9.32 -17.69
C ILE A 290 27.53 -10.49 -18.30
N PRO A 291 26.86 -11.50 -18.92
CA PRO A 291 27.52 -12.59 -19.62
C PRO A 291 28.43 -12.12 -20.72
N ASN A 292 29.46 -12.88 -21.06
CA ASN A 292 30.43 -12.55 -22.10
C ASN A 292 29.84 -12.46 -23.52
N THR A 293 28.67 -13.04 -23.74
CA THR A 293 27.94 -12.94 -25.04
C THR A 293 27.12 -11.66 -25.17
N TRP A 294 26.99 -10.89 -24.04
CA TRP A 294 26.25 -9.63 -24.00
C TRP A 294 27.15 -8.42 -24.10
N GLU A 295 26.59 -7.29 -24.48
CA GLU A 295 27.28 -6.01 -24.53
C GLU A 295 26.50 -4.91 -23.83
N TRP A 296 27.23 -4.00 -23.17
CA TRP A 296 26.63 -2.74 -22.72
C TRP A 296 26.55 -1.77 -23.88
N CYS A 297 25.39 -1.17 -24.09
CA CYS A 297 25.22 -0.11 -25.09
C CYS A 297 24.26 0.98 -24.58
N ARG A 298 24.20 2.11 -25.26
CA ARG A 298 23.23 3.16 -24.99
C ARG A 298 21.95 2.89 -25.79
N LEU A 299 20.78 3.23 -25.23
CA LEU A 299 19.46 3.00 -25.85
C LEU A 299 19.37 3.61 -27.25
N GLY A 300 19.90 4.85 -27.46
CA GLY A 300 19.90 5.53 -28.73
C GLY A 300 20.80 4.86 -29.81
N THR A 301 21.60 3.85 -29.44
CA THR A 301 22.29 2.98 -30.41
C THR A 301 21.35 2.04 -31.11
N LEU A 302 20.32 1.56 -30.38
CA LEU A 302 19.40 0.47 -30.77
C LEU A 302 18.13 0.98 -31.46
N PHE A 303 17.67 2.17 -31.06
CA PHE A 303 16.37 2.71 -31.47
C PHE A 303 16.50 4.07 -32.15
N SER A 304 15.69 4.25 -33.21
CA SER A 304 15.34 5.59 -33.69
C SER A 304 14.33 6.21 -32.72
N HIS A 305 14.67 7.39 -32.26
CA HIS A 305 13.89 8.10 -31.26
C HIS A 305 13.22 9.33 -31.88
N SER A 306 11.94 9.49 -31.63
CA SER A 306 11.18 10.72 -31.90
C SER A 306 10.14 10.97 -30.82
N THR A 307 9.75 12.23 -30.66
CA THR A 307 8.63 12.65 -29.81
C THR A 307 7.43 13.02 -30.65
N GLY A 308 6.25 12.99 -30.06
CA GLY A 308 5.04 13.42 -30.73
C GLY A 308 4.92 14.93 -30.94
N LYS A 309 3.73 15.36 -31.37
CA LYS A 309 3.42 16.77 -31.62
C LYS A 309 3.04 17.51 -30.35
N ALA A 310 3.57 18.72 -30.17
CA ALA A 310 3.12 19.63 -29.13
C ALA A 310 1.71 20.17 -29.44
N LEU A 311 0.90 20.30 -28.40
CA LEU A 311 -0.44 20.87 -28.54
C LEU A 311 -0.33 22.33 -28.97
N ASN A 312 -0.94 22.67 -30.10
CA ASN A 312 -1.06 24.05 -30.59
C ASN A 312 -2.47 24.28 -31.13
N ALA A 313 -3.32 24.88 -30.30
CA ALA A 313 -4.72 25.14 -30.62
C ALA A 313 -4.90 26.15 -31.77
N SER A 314 -3.92 27.04 -32.02
CA SER A 314 -3.95 28.03 -33.09
C SER A 314 -3.50 27.50 -34.46
N ASN A 315 -2.96 26.29 -34.54
CA ASN A 315 -2.54 25.69 -35.81
C ASN A 315 -3.73 25.04 -36.53
N LEU A 316 -4.20 25.69 -37.58
CA LEU A 316 -5.30 25.21 -38.44
C LEU A 316 -4.82 24.40 -39.66
N LYS A 317 -3.51 24.21 -39.86
CA LYS A 317 -2.94 23.46 -40.99
C LYS A 317 -2.91 21.96 -40.75
N GLY A 318 -3.11 21.16 -41.79
CA GLY A 318 -3.05 19.72 -41.77
C GLY A 318 -4.38 19.02 -41.52
N GLN A 319 -4.33 17.69 -41.44
CA GLN A 319 -5.49 16.82 -41.28
C GLN A 319 -5.86 16.68 -39.79
N LEU A 320 -7.16 16.65 -39.50
CA LEU A 320 -7.65 16.40 -38.15
C LEU A 320 -7.56 14.88 -37.86
N MET A 321 -6.75 14.50 -36.86
CA MET A 321 -6.48 13.10 -36.54
C MET A 321 -6.55 12.85 -35.04
N THR A 322 -6.94 11.66 -34.65
CA THR A 322 -6.91 11.19 -33.25
C THR A 322 -5.47 10.94 -32.80
N TYR A 323 -5.21 11.24 -31.52
CA TYR A 323 -3.90 11.03 -30.92
C TYR A 323 -4.01 10.58 -29.47
N ILE A 324 -2.97 9.91 -28.98
CA ILE A 324 -2.80 9.52 -27.59
C ILE A 324 -1.88 10.48 -26.84
N THR A 325 -2.15 10.59 -25.56
CA THR A 325 -1.40 11.36 -24.55
C THR A 325 -0.83 10.42 -23.50
N THR A 326 -0.03 10.93 -22.58
CA THR A 326 0.48 10.14 -21.43
C THR A 326 -0.65 9.57 -20.56
N SER A 327 -1.83 10.19 -20.53
CA SER A 327 -3.00 9.66 -19.81
C SER A 327 -3.64 8.44 -20.46
N ASN A 328 -3.36 8.18 -21.75
CA ASN A 328 -3.84 7.00 -22.46
C ASN A 328 -2.85 5.82 -22.38
N LEU A 329 -1.58 6.04 -21.98
CA LEU A 329 -0.54 5.05 -21.96
C LEU A 329 -0.34 4.53 -20.53
N TYR A 330 -0.57 3.24 -20.31
CA TYR A 330 -0.33 2.53 -19.06
C TYR A 330 0.73 1.44 -19.24
N TRP A 331 1.15 0.78 -18.17
CA TRP A 331 2.05 -0.36 -18.30
C TRP A 331 1.40 -1.48 -19.11
N ASP A 332 2.04 -1.83 -20.25
CA ASP A 332 1.62 -2.89 -21.17
C ASP A 332 0.22 -2.74 -21.80
N ARG A 333 -0.42 -1.58 -21.68
CA ARG A 333 -1.76 -1.34 -22.23
C ARG A 333 -2.00 0.13 -22.58
N PHE A 334 -3.04 0.35 -23.39
CA PHE A 334 -3.55 1.67 -23.72
C PHE A 334 -5.04 1.77 -23.39
N GLU A 335 -5.47 2.93 -22.91
CA GLU A 335 -6.88 3.31 -22.81
C GLU A 335 -7.22 4.19 -24.01
N LEU A 336 -8.00 3.62 -24.93
CA LEU A 336 -8.27 4.23 -26.24
C LEU A 336 -9.69 4.81 -26.33
N ASP A 337 -10.44 4.79 -25.24
CA ASP A 337 -11.74 5.44 -25.15
C ASP A 337 -11.55 6.97 -25.06
N ASN A 338 -12.40 7.73 -25.76
CA ASN A 338 -12.43 9.20 -25.74
C ASN A 338 -11.11 9.88 -26.16
N LEU A 339 -10.50 9.41 -27.25
CA LEU A 339 -9.26 9.99 -27.78
C LEU A 339 -9.49 11.43 -28.23
N LYS A 340 -8.52 12.29 -27.97
CA LYS A 340 -8.50 13.68 -28.42
C LYS A 340 -8.11 13.77 -29.90
N GLN A 341 -8.44 14.89 -30.52
CA GLN A 341 -8.08 15.18 -31.91
C GLN A 341 -7.27 16.47 -31.98
N MET A 342 -6.30 16.52 -32.88
CA MET A 342 -5.60 17.73 -33.32
C MET A 342 -5.17 17.59 -34.79
N ARG A 343 -4.78 18.74 -35.40
CA ARG A 343 -4.34 18.76 -36.79
C ARG A 343 -2.87 18.37 -36.91
N PHE A 344 -2.54 17.58 -37.92
CA PHE A 344 -1.18 17.17 -38.28
C PHE A 344 -0.90 17.47 -39.75
N THR A 345 0.25 18.06 -40.03
CA THR A 345 0.78 18.16 -41.39
C THR A 345 1.39 16.84 -41.83
N ASP A 346 1.65 16.64 -43.12
CA ASP A 346 2.20 15.39 -43.65
C ASP A 346 3.56 15.04 -43.03
N GLU A 347 4.43 16.05 -42.81
CA GLU A 347 5.71 15.86 -42.10
C GLU A 347 5.55 15.45 -40.64
N GLU A 348 4.54 16.05 -39.98
CA GLU A 348 4.23 15.71 -38.60
C GLU A 348 3.59 14.32 -38.48
N ILE A 349 2.78 13.90 -39.47
CA ILE A 349 2.21 12.54 -39.53
C ILE A 349 3.35 11.52 -39.56
N GLU A 350 4.33 11.67 -40.46
CA GLU A 350 5.47 10.77 -40.57
C GLU A 350 6.25 10.66 -39.24
N LYS A 351 6.56 11.78 -38.62
CA LYS A 351 7.32 11.84 -37.38
C LYS A 351 6.57 11.32 -36.17
N CYS A 352 5.27 11.73 -36.00
CA CYS A 352 4.49 11.54 -34.79
C CYS A 352 3.61 10.28 -34.80
N THR A 353 3.74 9.41 -35.79
CA THR A 353 2.96 8.17 -35.91
C THR A 353 3.67 7.02 -35.20
N ALA A 354 2.96 6.38 -34.28
CA ALA A 354 3.31 5.08 -33.74
C ALA A 354 2.66 3.97 -34.59
N THR A 355 3.47 2.96 -34.91
CA THR A 355 3.08 1.79 -35.72
C THR A 355 3.31 0.52 -34.89
N PHE A 356 2.80 -0.59 -35.38
CA PHE A 356 2.97 -1.89 -34.72
C PHE A 356 4.43 -2.17 -34.35
N GLY A 357 4.67 -2.55 -33.08
CA GLY A 357 5.97 -2.88 -32.53
C GLY A 357 6.77 -1.71 -31.95
N ASP A 358 6.34 -0.46 -32.11
CA ASP A 358 6.98 0.69 -31.48
C ASP A 358 6.83 0.65 -29.96
N LEU A 359 7.92 0.92 -29.23
CA LEU A 359 7.91 1.12 -27.78
C LEU A 359 7.64 2.59 -27.47
N LEU A 360 6.54 2.85 -26.78
CA LEU A 360 6.15 4.20 -26.36
C LEU A 360 6.47 4.39 -24.89
N VAL A 361 7.12 5.52 -24.55
CA VAL A 361 7.59 5.82 -23.19
C VAL A 361 7.15 7.22 -22.78
N CYS A 362 6.60 7.37 -21.57
CA CYS A 362 6.19 8.66 -21.02
C CYS A 362 7.40 9.52 -20.63
N GLU A 363 7.46 10.76 -21.16
CA GLU A 363 8.41 11.80 -20.76
C GLU A 363 8.03 12.45 -19.42
N GLY A 364 6.72 12.62 -19.19
CA GLY A 364 6.17 13.31 -18.03
C GLY A 364 4.99 12.56 -17.41
N GLY A 365 4.48 13.07 -16.29
CA GLY A 365 3.48 12.40 -15.49
C GLY A 365 4.10 11.23 -14.72
N ASP A 366 3.81 10.00 -15.14
CA ASP A 366 4.51 8.80 -14.64
C ASP A 366 5.72 8.50 -15.52
N ILE A 367 6.82 9.24 -15.28
CA ILE A 367 8.07 9.22 -16.07
C ILE A 367 8.60 7.79 -16.25
N GLY A 368 8.87 7.40 -17.50
CA GLY A 368 9.42 6.09 -17.85
C GLY A 368 8.38 4.98 -17.96
N ARG A 369 7.09 5.26 -17.70
CA ARG A 369 6.02 4.31 -18.00
C ARG A 369 5.98 4.01 -19.49
N ALA A 370 5.88 2.72 -19.84
CA ALA A 370 6.04 2.27 -21.21
C ALA A 370 4.97 1.24 -21.62
N ALA A 371 4.69 1.19 -22.92
CA ALA A 371 3.90 0.13 -23.55
C ALA A 371 4.29 -0.03 -25.02
N ILE A 372 4.07 -1.21 -25.55
CA ILE A 372 4.33 -1.52 -26.97
C ILE A 372 3.02 -1.32 -27.75
N TRP A 373 3.09 -0.58 -28.86
CA TRP A 373 1.93 -0.43 -29.72
C TRP A 373 1.69 -1.73 -30.52
N ASN A 374 0.79 -2.56 -30.02
CA ASN A 374 0.49 -3.89 -30.58
C ASN A 374 -0.79 -3.92 -31.45
N TYR A 375 -1.27 -2.76 -31.92
CA TYR A 375 -2.45 -2.64 -32.78
C TYR A 375 -2.05 -2.63 -34.26
N GLN A 376 -2.92 -3.17 -35.11
CA GLN A 376 -2.71 -3.25 -36.57
C GLN A 376 -3.04 -1.93 -37.29
N TYR A 377 -3.27 -0.85 -36.57
CA TYR A 377 -3.49 0.48 -37.09
C TYR A 377 -2.56 1.50 -36.43
N ASP A 378 -2.33 2.57 -37.15
CA ASP A 378 -1.42 3.64 -36.76
C ASP A 378 -2.12 4.67 -35.86
N ILE A 379 -1.42 5.20 -34.86
CA ILE A 379 -1.92 6.27 -33.99
C ILE A 379 -0.92 7.43 -33.91
N ARG A 380 -1.43 8.65 -33.76
CA ARG A 380 -0.60 9.83 -33.49
C ARG A 380 -0.32 9.93 -32.00
N ILE A 381 0.84 10.50 -31.67
CA ILE A 381 1.29 10.68 -30.29
C ILE A 381 1.54 12.14 -29.96
N GLN A 382 1.29 12.54 -28.70
CA GLN A 382 1.60 13.87 -28.16
C GLN A 382 3.07 13.98 -27.78
N ASN A 383 3.60 15.21 -27.71
CA ASN A 383 5.02 15.52 -27.45
C ASN A 383 5.62 14.94 -26.16
N HIS A 384 4.79 14.64 -25.15
CA HIS A 384 5.21 14.01 -23.88
C HIS A 384 5.27 12.47 -23.96
N ILE A 385 5.20 11.91 -25.18
CA ILE A 385 5.42 10.49 -25.44
C ILE A 385 6.64 10.38 -26.37
N HIS A 386 7.64 9.63 -25.91
CA HIS A 386 8.74 9.18 -26.73
C HIS A 386 8.35 7.93 -27.51
N LYS A 387 8.68 7.90 -28.78
CA LYS A 387 8.54 6.74 -29.65
C LYS A 387 9.91 6.18 -29.97
N LEU A 388 10.11 4.91 -29.62
CA LEU A 388 11.31 4.15 -29.87
C LEU A 388 11.01 3.07 -30.91
N ARG A 389 11.64 3.21 -32.10
CA ARG A 389 11.55 2.25 -33.20
C ARG A 389 12.91 1.61 -33.43
N ALA A 390 13.00 0.30 -33.34
CA ALA A 390 14.25 -0.40 -33.51
C ALA A 390 14.83 -0.23 -34.94
N TYR A 391 16.15 0.04 -35.05
CA TYR A 391 16.82 0.12 -36.36
C TYR A 391 16.90 -1.25 -37.05
N LYS A 392 16.90 -2.33 -36.29
CA LYS A 392 16.93 -3.72 -36.74
C LYS A 392 15.96 -4.50 -35.85
N GLN A 393 15.57 -5.68 -36.27
CA GLN A 393 14.70 -6.55 -35.49
C GLN A 393 15.31 -6.80 -34.08
N LEU A 394 14.53 -6.44 -33.05
CA LEU A 394 14.80 -6.64 -31.63
C LEU A 394 13.56 -7.23 -30.97
N CYS A 395 13.71 -7.88 -29.82
CA CYS A 395 12.59 -8.26 -29.00
C CYS A 395 12.12 -7.08 -28.15
N THR A 396 11.23 -6.23 -28.68
CA THR A 396 10.76 -4.99 -28.02
C THR A 396 10.27 -5.25 -26.60
N LYS A 397 9.67 -6.43 -26.35
CA LYS A 397 9.18 -6.82 -25.02
C LYS A 397 10.27 -6.98 -23.96
N PHE A 398 11.50 -7.35 -24.38
CA PHE A 398 12.66 -7.35 -23.47
C PHE A 398 12.96 -5.94 -22.96
N PHE A 399 12.94 -4.94 -23.83
CA PHE A 399 13.18 -3.54 -23.45
C PHE A 399 12.00 -2.99 -22.62
N PHE A 400 10.77 -3.40 -22.91
CA PHE A 400 9.62 -3.07 -22.05
C PHE A 400 9.85 -3.53 -20.60
N TRP A 401 10.26 -4.79 -20.39
CA TRP A 401 10.57 -5.31 -19.06
C TRP A 401 11.76 -4.62 -18.40
N LEU A 402 12.74 -4.23 -19.18
CA LEU A 402 13.85 -3.44 -18.70
C LEU A 402 13.41 -2.06 -18.19
N PHE A 403 12.56 -1.35 -18.94
CA PHE A 403 11.97 -0.07 -18.49
C PHE A 403 11.15 -0.25 -17.21
N TYR A 404 10.37 -1.29 -17.14
CA TYR A 404 9.57 -1.61 -15.95
C TYR A 404 10.48 -1.78 -14.72
N LEU A 405 11.54 -2.57 -14.82
CA LEU A 405 12.48 -2.78 -13.74
C LEU A 405 13.26 -1.52 -13.39
N TYR A 406 13.74 -0.76 -14.39
CA TYR A 406 14.49 0.48 -14.17
C TYR A 406 13.64 1.53 -13.44
N LYS A 407 12.36 1.61 -13.74
CA LYS A 407 11.41 2.43 -12.99
C LYS A 407 11.24 1.91 -11.56
N ALA A 408 11.00 0.62 -11.37
CA ALA A 408 10.80 -0.01 -10.05
C ALA A 408 12.04 0.08 -9.15
N THR A 409 13.24 0.22 -9.74
CA THR A 409 14.51 0.35 -8.99
C THR A 409 15.00 1.81 -8.88
N GLY A 410 14.21 2.79 -9.35
CA GLY A 410 14.56 4.20 -9.29
C GLY A 410 15.67 4.65 -10.26
N ARG A 411 16.03 3.83 -11.25
CA ARG A 411 17.01 4.19 -12.30
C ARG A 411 16.42 5.16 -13.32
N ILE A 412 15.11 5.16 -13.48
CA ILE A 412 14.35 6.11 -14.29
C ILE A 412 13.37 6.85 -13.36
N GLY A 413 13.47 8.19 -13.32
CA GLY A 413 12.56 9.04 -12.56
C GLY A 413 12.77 9.07 -11.04
N GLY A 414 13.89 8.57 -10.50
CA GLY A 414 14.20 8.56 -9.08
C GLY A 414 14.65 9.93 -8.54
N LYS A 415 14.36 10.22 -7.25
CA LYS A 415 14.72 11.45 -6.53
C LYS A 415 16.24 11.75 -6.42
N GLY A 416 17.10 10.82 -6.82
CA GLY A 416 18.56 10.96 -6.69
C GLY A 416 19.28 11.55 -7.89
N ILE A 417 18.63 11.70 -9.06
CA ILE A 417 19.31 12.07 -10.32
C ILE A 417 18.79 13.42 -10.88
N GLY A 418 18.05 14.21 -10.15
CA GLY A 418 17.66 15.59 -10.54
C GLY A 418 16.88 15.73 -11.86
N ILE A 419 16.31 14.65 -12.41
CA ILE A 419 15.61 14.66 -13.69
C ILE A 419 14.12 14.89 -13.42
N GLN A 420 13.68 16.13 -13.59
CA GLN A 420 12.25 16.49 -13.56
C GLN A 420 11.48 16.09 -14.83
N GLY A 421 12.04 15.26 -15.68
CA GLY A 421 11.46 14.74 -16.90
C GLY A 421 12.47 13.85 -17.62
N LEU A 422 12.03 12.87 -18.38
CA LEU A 422 12.87 12.00 -19.19
C LEU A 422 13.13 12.68 -20.53
N SER A 423 14.09 13.62 -20.59
CA SER A 423 14.43 14.26 -21.86
C SER A 423 14.91 13.25 -22.90
N SER A 424 14.78 13.57 -24.18
CA SER A 424 15.26 12.72 -25.29
C SER A 424 16.74 12.32 -25.12
N LYS A 425 17.60 13.24 -24.69
CA LYS A 425 19.01 12.96 -24.45
C LYS A 425 19.23 12.01 -23.27
N ALA A 426 18.45 12.17 -22.19
CA ALA A 426 18.54 11.29 -21.04
C ALA A 426 18.07 9.87 -21.40
N LEU A 427 17.00 9.76 -22.15
CA LEU A 427 16.47 8.49 -22.66
C LEU A 427 17.48 7.76 -23.55
N ASP A 428 18.06 8.46 -24.53
CA ASP A 428 19.05 7.91 -25.45
C ASP A 428 20.34 7.42 -24.74
N ASN A 429 20.67 8.03 -23.60
CA ASN A 429 21.86 7.70 -22.81
C ASN A 429 21.61 6.57 -21.77
N ILE A 430 20.41 6.03 -21.63
CA ILE A 430 20.16 4.89 -20.72
C ILE A 430 21.05 3.72 -21.12
N LEU A 431 21.76 3.16 -20.13
CA LEU A 431 22.57 1.95 -20.30
C LEU A 431 21.68 0.71 -20.41
N ILE A 432 21.95 -0.07 -21.44
CA ILE A 432 21.18 -1.29 -21.79
C ILE A 432 22.13 -2.48 -21.77
N PRO A 433 21.87 -3.53 -20.97
CA PRO A 433 22.53 -4.82 -21.11
C PRO A 433 21.87 -5.54 -22.29
N LEU A 434 22.58 -5.68 -23.40
CA LEU A 434 22.04 -6.21 -24.65
C LEU A 434 22.39 -7.69 -24.81
N PRO A 435 21.41 -8.61 -24.78
CA PRO A 435 21.59 -10.02 -25.17
C PRO A 435 21.57 -10.20 -26.70
N PRO A 436 22.02 -11.35 -27.22
CA PRO A 436 21.68 -11.81 -28.57
C PRO A 436 20.18 -11.90 -28.78
N LEU A 437 19.67 -11.65 -29.99
CA LEU A 437 18.25 -11.58 -30.29
C LEU A 437 17.44 -12.81 -29.83
N LYS A 438 17.96 -14.01 -30.07
CA LYS A 438 17.28 -15.27 -29.68
C LYS A 438 17.20 -15.40 -28.17
N GLU A 439 18.23 -14.97 -27.47
CA GLU A 439 18.25 -14.96 -26.01
C GLU A 439 17.26 -13.92 -25.45
N GLN A 440 17.12 -12.71 -26.04
CA GLN A 440 16.07 -11.75 -25.68
C GLN A 440 14.67 -12.41 -25.70
N GLN A 441 14.39 -13.20 -26.74
CA GLN A 441 13.12 -13.91 -26.92
C GLN A 441 12.90 -14.98 -25.85
N ARG A 442 13.94 -15.77 -25.52
CA ARG A 442 13.86 -16.80 -24.46
C ARG A 442 13.70 -16.18 -23.08
N ILE A 443 14.40 -15.08 -22.80
CA ILE A 443 14.24 -14.33 -21.56
C ILE A 443 12.80 -13.87 -21.39
N VAL A 444 12.21 -13.26 -22.42
CA VAL A 444 10.80 -12.79 -22.38
C VAL A 444 9.84 -13.96 -22.17
N ALA A 445 9.99 -15.05 -22.92
CA ALA A 445 9.16 -16.23 -22.76
C ALA A 445 9.23 -16.81 -21.33
N GLN A 446 10.42 -16.83 -20.73
CA GLN A 446 10.62 -17.31 -19.36
C GLN A 446 10.00 -16.36 -18.32
N ILE A 447 10.15 -15.03 -18.49
CA ILE A 447 9.49 -14.02 -17.64
C ILE A 447 7.99 -14.23 -17.65
N GLU A 448 7.37 -14.31 -18.85
CA GLU A 448 5.92 -14.46 -19.01
C GLU A 448 5.42 -15.79 -18.42
N LYS A 449 6.18 -16.88 -18.58
CA LYS A 449 5.88 -18.17 -17.96
C LYS A 449 5.88 -18.07 -16.43
N LEU A 450 6.91 -17.47 -15.84
CA LEU A 450 7.03 -17.33 -14.39
C LEU A 450 5.96 -16.37 -13.83
N PHE A 451 5.65 -15.27 -14.52
CA PHE A 451 4.61 -14.34 -14.08
C PHE A 451 3.21 -14.97 -14.08
N LYS A 452 2.93 -15.93 -14.99
CA LYS A 452 1.69 -16.71 -14.97
C LYS A 452 1.62 -17.69 -13.78
N GLN A 453 2.75 -18.11 -13.24
CA GLN A 453 2.79 -19.03 -12.11
C GLN A 453 2.64 -18.33 -10.76
N PHE A 454 3.08 -17.05 -10.66
CA PHE A 454 3.15 -16.30 -9.41
C PHE A 454 2.21 -15.07 -9.37
N GLY A 455 1.43 -14.83 -10.36
CA GLY A 455 0.46 -13.74 -10.50
C GLY A 455 -0.86 -14.22 -10.92
#